data_94a38ef805d035be09b60b1d2affaa5a
#
_entry.id   94a38ef805d035be09b60b1d2affaa5a
#
_cell.length_a   1.000
_cell.length_b   1.000
_cell.length_c   1.000
_cell.angle_alpha   90.00
_cell.angle_beta   90.00
_cell.angle_gamma   90.00
#
_symmetry.space_group_name_H-M   'P 1'
#
loop_
_entity.id
_entity.type
_entity.pdbx_description
1 polymer ?
#
loop_
_entity_poly.entity_id
_entity_poly.type
_entity_poly.pdbx_seq_one_letter_code
_entity_poly.pdbx_strand_id
1 'polypeptide(L)'
;RFEGGMGWGLHANELVQATSEQGVPCINVGGACAAGAIAFQTAFSMIASGQSEAVVVIGAERMPKGFIPRPPGGQDDITDNDFLRWVTMGLTNPAYWAMEAQRRIHDYGTTPESFAEAVILMRNNAASNPNARFRKSVTAAEVLASPMVTDPLHLLQICPVSDGAAALILCSDRLAARVSRMSVEVAGIGIASGTYGDPAHRIPTVGGSVHGDIPHTSEVMSAAQKAMSMAGVEHGDIDVLEMADNTAWHLLAWPEMLGFVEPGQGDWMLKNKRYNLNGDLALNPSGGFLSFGEATTAQAVLQICELVWQLRSEASGRQVPNARVGMSAVLGLGANGGSVVLKR
;
A
#
# COMPACT_ATOMS: atom_id res chain seq x y z
N ARG A 1 -5.04 1.46 26.97
CA ARG A 1 -3.98 0.59 26.41
C ARG A 1 -4.46 0.12 25.06
N PHE A 2 -3.96 0.74 23.99
CA PHE A 2 -4.28 0.31 22.64
C PHE A 2 -3.71 -1.09 22.40
N GLU A 3 -4.55 -2.08 22.28
CA GLU A 3 -4.19 -3.43 21.86
C GLU A 3 -4.55 -3.53 20.38
N GLY A 4 -3.64 -3.03 19.52
CA GLY A 4 -3.75 -3.15 18.09
C GLY A 4 -3.74 -4.63 17.70
N GLY A 5 -4.49 -4.95 16.71
CA GLY A 5 -4.58 -6.24 16.09
C GLY A 5 -5.58 -6.19 14.96
N MET A 6 -5.40 -6.98 13.93
CA MET A 6 -6.19 -6.96 12.70
C MET A 6 -7.71 -7.19 12.87
N GLY A 7 -8.33 -6.65 13.84
CA GLY A 7 -9.77 -6.81 14.06
C GLY A 7 -10.41 -5.89 15.08
N TRP A 8 -9.63 -5.13 15.82
CA TRP A 8 -10.21 -4.41 16.94
C TRP A 8 -10.44 -2.92 16.70
N GLY A 9 -9.67 -2.27 15.81
CA GLY A 9 -9.81 -0.83 15.56
C GLY A 9 -9.60 0.05 16.81
N LEU A 10 -9.74 1.34 16.64
CA LEU A 10 -9.74 2.30 17.76
C LEU A 10 -11.12 2.36 18.40
N HIS A 11 -11.20 2.24 19.72
CA HIS A 11 -12.46 2.45 20.42
C HIS A 11 -12.76 3.96 20.57
N ALA A 12 -14.02 4.34 20.41
CA ALA A 12 -14.45 5.75 20.51
C ALA A 12 -14.06 6.40 21.83
N ASN A 13 -14.13 5.66 22.95
CA ASN A 13 -13.72 6.16 24.27
C ASN A 13 -12.21 6.45 24.36
N GLU A 14 -11.36 5.70 23.66
CA GLU A 14 -9.90 5.97 23.61
C GLU A 14 -9.62 7.26 22.84
N LEU A 15 -10.34 7.51 21.74
CA LEU A 15 -10.26 8.76 21.00
C LEU A 15 -10.73 9.94 21.87
N VAL A 16 -11.84 9.81 22.57
CA VAL A 16 -12.35 10.85 23.49
C VAL A 16 -11.33 11.15 24.58
N GLN A 17 -10.70 10.14 25.17
CA GLN A 17 -9.64 10.33 26.15
C GLN A 17 -8.42 11.05 25.58
N ALA A 18 -8.04 10.74 24.34
CA ALA A 18 -6.86 11.33 23.71
C ALA A 18 -7.08 12.77 23.21
N THR A 19 -8.29 13.09 22.73
CA THR A 19 -8.60 14.36 22.10
C THR A 19 -9.44 15.29 22.97
N SER A 20 -10.03 14.78 24.03
CA SER A 20 -11.01 15.48 24.89
C SER A 20 -12.29 15.93 24.16
N GLU A 21 -12.50 15.45 22.93
CA GLU A 21 -13.71 15.73 22.14
C GLU A 21 -14.85 14.82 22.57
N GLN A 22 -16.04 15.39 22.73
CA GLN A 22 -17.24 14.66 23.15
C GLN A 22 -18.32 14.71 22.08
N GLY A 23 -19.06 13.62 21.93
CA GLY A 23 -20.20 13.55 21.01
C GLY A 23 -19.81 13.44 19.53
N VAL A 24 -18.54 13.23 19.20
CA VAL A 24 -18.10 13.00 17.83
C VAL A 24 -18.32 11.53 17.49
N PRO A 25 -19.07 11.21 16.42
CA PRO A 25 -19.28 9.83 15.99
C PRO A 25 -17.95 9.18 15.59
N CYS A 26 -17.73 7.94 16.02
CA CYS A 26 -16.59 7.14 15.62
C CYS A 26 -17.08 5.90 14.87
N ILE A 27 -16.55 5.68 13.65
CA ILE A 27 -16.87 4.55 12.80
C ILE A 27 -15.58 3.77 12.56
N ASN A 28 -15.57 2.51 12.97
CA ASN A 28 -14.48 1.59 12.65
C ASN A 28 -14.78 0.85 11.35
N VAL A 29 -13.79 0.78 10.47
CA VAL A 29 -13.87 0.03 9.22
C VAL A 29 -12.74 -0.98 9.15
N GLY A 30 -13.01 -2.13 8.58
CA GLY A 30 -12.05 -3.21 8.37
C GLY A 30 -11.76 -3.42 6.90
N GLY A 31 -10.63 -4.06 6.59
CA GLY A 31 -10.18 -4.36 5.23
C GLY A 31 -8.70 -4.72 5.20
N ALA A 32 -8.20 -5.27 6.31
CA ALA A 32 -6.78 -5.57 6.50
C ALA A 32 -5.89 -4.37 6.11
N CYS A 33 -4.87 -4.59 5.28
CA CYS A 33 -3.96 -3.51 4.86
C CYS A 33 -4.63 -2.42 4.01
N ALA A 34 -5.80 -2.69 3.40
CA ALA A 34 -6.59 -1.70 2.68
C ALA A 34 -7.58 -0.92 3.58
N ALA A 35 -7.65 -1.22 4.88
CA ALA A 35 -8.59 -0.59 5.82
C ALA A 35 -8.52 0.94 5.80
N GLY A 36 -7.31 1.51 5.71
CA GLY A 36 -7.12 2.96 5.60
C GLY A 36 -7.76 3.58 4.35
N ALA A 37 -7.70 2.90 3.20
CA ALA A 37 -8.34 3.35 1.97
C ALA A 37 -9.88 3.24 2.07
N ILE A 38 -10.39 2.20 2.72
CA ILE A 38 -11.84 2.02 2.98
C ILE A 38 -12.32 3.10 3.95
N ALA A 39 -11.57 3.41 4.99
CA ALA A 39 -11.87 4.51 5.91
C ALA A 39 -11.91 5.86 5.18
N PHE A 40 -10.96 6.09 4.29
CA PHE A 40 -10.91 7.29 3.44
C PHE A 40 -12.14 7.39 2.53
N GLN A 41 -12.52 6.29 1.85
CA GLN A 41 -13.75 6.26 1.04
C GLN A 41 -15.00 6.51 1.89
N THR A 42 -15.08 5.93 3.09
CA THR A 42 -16.20 6.15 4.00
C THR A 42 -16.33 7.63 4.36
N ALA A 43 -15.21 8.27 4.74
CA ALA A 43 -15.16 9.70 5.03
C ALA A 43 -15.57 10.57 3.84
N PHE A 44 -15.06 10.24 2.64
CA PHE A 44 -15.44 10.91 1.40
C PHE A 44 -16.96 10.82 1.16
N SER A 45 -17.54 9.64 1.31
CA SER A 45 -18.98 9.42 1.12
C SER A 45 -19.83 10.22 2.11
N MET A 46 -19.39 10.33 3.37
CA MET A 46 -20.07 11.14 4.40
C MET A 46 -20.06 12.64 4.05
N ILE A 47 -18.96 13.14 3.51
CA ILE A 47 -18.84 14.53 3.07
C ILE A 47 -19.64 14.76 1.79
N ALA A 48 -19.49 13.91 0.79
CA ALA A 48 -20.19 14.03 -0.49
C ALA A 48 -21.71 13.95 -0.36
N SER A 49 -22.22 13.18 0.60
CA SER A 49 -23.65 13.11 0.92
C SER A 49 -24.18 14.27 1.77
N GLY A 50 -23.29 15.16 2.25
CA GLY A 50 -23.64 16.26 3.14
C GLY A 50 -23.91 15.83 4.60
N GLN A 51 -23.61 14.58 4.97
CA GLN A 51 -23.76 14.09 6.34
C GLN A 51 -22.77 14.77 7.30
N SER A 52 -21.59 15.09 6.80
CA SER A 52 -20.55 15.77 7.60
C SER A 52 -19.84 16.83 6.75
N GLU A 53 -19.42 17.93 7.36
CA GLU A 53 -18.58 18.94 6.70
C GLU A 53 -17.09 18.63 6.76
N ALA A 54 -16.67 17.91 7.81
CA ALA A 54 -15.31 17.45 8.00
C ALA A 54 -15.31 16.09 8.68
N VAL A 55 -14.37 15.25 8.31
CA VAL A 55 -14.15 13.91 8.89
C VAL A 55 -12.65 13.72 9.08
N VAL A 56 -12.25 13.28 10.26
CA VAL A 56 -10.88 12.82 10.52
C VAL A 56 -10.78 11.35 10.18
N VAL A 57 -9.86 10.99 9.33
CA VAL A 57 -9.50 9.60 9.05
C VAL A 57 -8.23 9.25 9.82
N ILE A 58 -8.30 8.20 10.61
CA ILE A 58 -7.18 7.74 11.43
C ILE A 58 -6.88 6.29 11.07
N GLY A 59 -5.63 6.01 10.75
CA GLY A 59 -5.06 4.66 10.68
C GLY A 59 -4.02 4.51 11.77
N ALA A 60 -4.16 3.48 12.59
CA ALA A 60 -3.19 3.18 13.63
C ALA A 60 -3.06 1.67 13.81
N GLU A 61 -1.83 1.20 13.94
CA GLU A 61 -1.55 -0.22 14.14
C GLU A 61 -0.40 -0.42 15.09
N ARG A 62 -0.56 -1.39 15.96
CA ARG A 62 0.51 -1.96 16.78
C ARG A 62 0.69 -3.40 16.38
N MET A 63 1.71 -3.66 15.61
CA MET A 63 1.95 -4.98 15.07
C MET A 63 2.52 -5.94 16.12
N PRO A 64 2.03 -7.18 16.17
CA PRO A 64 2.64 -8.23 16.98
C PRO A 64 4.01 -8.61 16.43
N LYS A 65 4.81 -9.30 17.23
CA LYS A 65 6.08 -9.88 16.76
C LYS A 65 5.81 -10.99 15.75
N GLY A 66 6.54 -10.98 14.65
CA GLY A 66 6.44 -11.96 13.58
C GLY A 66 5.43 -11.56 12.51
N PHE A 67 5.31 -12.41 11.48
CA PHE A 67 4.29 -12.25 10.45
C PHE A 67 2.93 -12.59 11.05
N ILE A 68 1.92 -11.85 10.65
CA ILE A 68 0.52 -11.89 11.05
C ILE A 68 0.18 -13.19 11.79
N PRO A 69 0.18 -13.20 13.13
CA PRO A 69 -0.12 -14.40 13.90
C PRO A 69 -1.62 -14.70 13.78
N ARG A 70 -1.94 -15.97 13.85
CA ARG A 70 -3.34 -16.38 14.00
C ARG A 70 -3.92 -15.76 15.27
N PRO A 71 -5.20 -15.36 15.25
CA PRO A 71 -5.89 -14.97 16.48
C PRO A 71 -5.79 -16.08 17.53
N PRO A 72 -5.43 -15.77 18.76
CA PRO A 72 -5.46 -16.77 19.83
C PRO A 72 -6.86 -17.38 19.99
N GLY A 73 -6.97 -18.70 19.94
CA GLY A 73 -8.24 -19.41 20.11
C GLY A 73 -9.14 -19.50 18.87
N GLY A 74 -8.67 -19.03 17.71
CA GLY A 74 -9.36 -19.29 16.45
C GLY A 74 -9.31 -20.79 16.12
N GLN A 75 -10.46 -21.44 15.99
CA GLN A 75 -10.52 -22.77 15.40
C GLN A 75 -10.25 -22.61 13.90
N ASP A 76 -9.37 -23.48 13.40
CA ASP A 76 -9.12 -23.57 11.97
C ASP A 76 -10.45 -23.98 11.30
N ASP A 77 -10.95 -23.15 10.41
CA ASP A 77 -12.10 -23.50 9.60
C ASP A 77 -11.68 -24.54 8.56
N ILE A 78 -11.97 -25.79 8.85
CA ILE A 78 -11.63 -26.91 7.94
C ILE A 78 -12.47 -26.88 6.65
N THR A 79 -13.45 -25.99 6.56
CA THR A 79 -14.24 -25.78 5.33
C THR A 79 -13.66 -24.66 4.46
N ASP A 80 -12.75 -23.85 4.99
CA ASP A 80 -12.01 -22.85 4.23
C ASP A 80 -10.86 -23.52 3.45
N ASN A 81 -11.12 -23.81 2.20
CA ASN A 81 -10.15 -24.46 1.33
C ASN A 81 -8.89 -23.61 1.11
N ASP A 82 -9.00 -22.29 1.10
CA ASP A 82 -7.87 -21.40 0.90
C ASP A 82 -7.01 -21.37 2.17
N PHE A 83 -7.63 -21.33 3.33
CA PHE A 83 -6.93 -21.48 4.60
C PHE A 83 -6.20 -22.83 4.70
N LEU A 84 -6.86 -23.93 4.33
CA LEU A 84 -6.23 -25.26 4.34
C LEU A 84 -5.03 -25.33 3.39
N ARG A 85 -5.11 -24.74 2.21
CA ARG A 85 -3.97 -24.64 1.28
C ARG A 85 -2.80 -23.89 1.91
N TRP A 86 -3.04 -22.76 2.54
CA TRP A 86 -2.03 -22.00 3.27
C TRP A 86 -1.33 -22.84 4.33
N VAL A 87 -2.11 -23.50 5.18
CA VAL A 87 -1.60 -24.31 6.28
C VAL A 87 -0.84 -25.52 5.76
N THR A 88 -1.41 -26.23 4.79
CA THR A 88 -0.82 -27.47 4.26
C THR A 88 0.49 -27.21 3.51
N MET A 89 0.59 -26.07 2.81
CA MET A 89 1.78 -25.71 2.07
C MET A 89 2.80 -24.90 2.89
N GLY A 90 2.48 -24.59 4.13
CA GLY A 90 3.34 -23.74 4.98
C GLY A 90 3.57 -22.35 4.41
N LEU A 91 2.63 -21.85 3.59
CA LEU A 91 2.76 -20.56 2.95
C LEU A 91 2.62 -19.42 3.98
N THR A 92 3.67 -18.64 4.07
CA THR A 92 3.62 -17.30 4.69
C THR A 92 3.60 -16.25 3.57
N ASN A 93 3.24 -15.02 3.87
CA ASN A 93 3.29 -13.94 2.88
C ASN A 93 4.64 -13.87 2.14
N PRO A 94 5.79 -13.91 2.80
CA PRO A 94 7.07 -13.94 2.09
C PRO A 94 7.24 -15.13 1.16
N ALA A 95 6.77 -16.32 1.53
CA ALA A 95 6.86 -17.51 0.68
C ALA A 95 6.03 -17.36 -0.59
N TYR A 96 4.81 -16.81 -0.46
CA TYR A 96 3.98 -16.49 -1.61
C TYR A 96 4.66 -15.47 -2.54
N TRP A 97 5.13 -14.35 -2.00
CA TRP A 97 5.81 -13.33 -2.79
C TRP A 97 7.12 -13.83 -3.43
N ALA A 98 7.78 -14.78 -2.78
CA ALA A 98 8.95 -15.43 -3.36
C ALA A 98 8.60 -16.28 -4.59
N MET A 99 7.45 -16.95 -4.60
CA MET A 99 6.98 -17.68 -5.78
C MET A 99 6.68 -16.74 -6.94
N GLU A 100 6.08 -15.59 -6.67
CA GLU A 100 5.86 -14.53 -7.66
C GLU A 100 7.20 -13.94 -8.17
N ALA A 101 8.17 -13.76 -7.29
CA ALA A 101 9.51 -13.33 -7.67
C ALA A 101 10.22 -14.37 -8.53
N GLN A 102 10.13 -15.66 -8.20
CA GLN A 102 10.65 -16.76 -9.03
C GLN A 102 9.96 -16.81 -10.40
N ARG A 103 8.65 -16.62 -10.43
CA ARG A 103 7.91 -16.54 -11.69
C ARG A 103 8.41 -15.39 -12.56
N ARG A 104 8.63 -14.21 -11.97
CA ARG A 104 9.21 -13.06 -12.67
C ARG A 104 10.62 -13.34 -13.21
N ILE A 105 11.46 -14.00 -12.42
CA ILE A 105 12.80 -14.44 -12.88
C ILE A 105 12.69 -15.32 -14.12
N HIS A 106 11.78 -16.28 -14.08
CA HIS A 106 11.55 -17.20 -15.21
C HIS A 106 11.05 -16.46 -16.47
N ASP A 107 10.07 -15.57 -16.30
CA ASP A 107 9.38 -14.96 -17.44
C ASP A 107 10.18 -13.81 -18.08
N TYR A 108 10.91 -13.02 -17.26
CA TYR A 108 11.56 -11.79 -17.70
C TYR A 108 13.06 -11.74 -17.46
N GLY A 109 13.64 -12.76 -16.84
CA GLY A 109 15.07 -12.77 -16.56
C GLY A 109 15.51 -11.77 -15.50
N THR A 110 14.62 -11.34 -14.62
CA THR A 110 14.95 -10.45 -13.49
C THR A 110 16.10 -11.04 -12.67
N THR A 111 17.09 -10.21 -12.32
CA THR A 111 18.27 -10.67 -11.59
C THR A 111 18.20 -10.35 -10.10
N PRO A 112 19.00 -11.02 -9.25
CA PRO A 112 19.11 -10.67 -7.83
C PRO A 112 19.51 -9.19 -7.62
N GLU A 113 20.33 -8.65 -8.51
CA GLU A 113 20.76 -7.24 -8.49
C GLU A 113 19.59 -6.29 -8.74
N SER A 114 18.64 -6.65 -9.63
CA SER A 114 17.42 -5.85 -9.85
C SER A 114 16.59 -5.73 -8.58
N PHE A 115 16.43 -6.81 -7.84
CA PHE A 115 15.74 -6.76 -6.53
C PHE A 115 16.53 -5.95 -5.49
N ALA A 116 17.88 -6.01 -5.53
CA ALA A 116 18.68 -5.18 -4.64
C ALA A 116 18.57 -3.69 -4.98
N GLU A 117 18.57 -3.32 -6.25
CA GLU A 117 18.38 -1.94 -6.71
C GLU A 117 17.02 -1.37 -6.29
N ALA A 118 15.97 -2.19 -6.28
CA ALA A 118 14.65 -1.78 -5.77
C ALA A 118 14.73 -1.36 -4.29
N VAL A 119 15.45 -2.13 -3.46
CA VAL A 119 15.66 -1.78 -2.05
C VAL A 119 16.49 -0.50 -1.91
N ILE A 120 17.52 -0.35 -2.73
CA ILE A 120 18.40 0.86 -2.73
C ILE A 120 17.57 2.11 -3.04
N LEU A 121 16.68 2.05 -4.04
CA LEU A 121 15.79 3.15 -4.36
C LEU A 121 14.94 3.55 -3.14
N MET A 122 14.30 2.58 -2.49
CA MET A 122 13.46 2.86 -1.31
C MET A 122 14.26 3.43 -0.14
N ARG A 123 15.46 2.92 0.11
CA ARG A 123 16.35 3.44 1.16
C ARG A 123 16.82 4.87 0.87
N ASN A 124 17.09 5.18 -0.39
CA ASN A 124 17.50 6.53 -0.79
C ASN A 124 16.31 7.51 -0.67
N ASN A 125 15.10 7.13 -1.08
CA ASN A 125 13.91 7.95 -0.90
C ASN A 125 13.62 8.21 0.59
N ALA A 126 13.77 7.19 1.43
CA ALA A 126 13.56 7.29 2.87
C ALA A 126 14.62 8.11 3.62
N ALA A 127 15.79 8.31 3.05
CA ALA A 127 16.92 8.96 3.74
C ALA A 127 16.55 10.33 4.31
N SER A 128 15.71 11.09 3.59
CA SER A 128 15.22 12.42 3.98
C SER A 128 13.83 12.40 4.63
N ASN A 129 13.21 11.23 4.80
CA ASN A 129 11.90 11.12 5.42
C ASN A 129 12.04 10.96 6.95
N PRO A 130 11.66 11.97 7.77
CA PRO A 130 11.80 11.87 9.23
C PRO A 130 10.91 10.77 9.84
N ASN A 131 9.85 10.36 9.14
CA ASN A 131 8.89 9.38 9.59
C ASN A 131 9.29 7.94 9.20
N ALA A 132 10.29 7.76 8.30
CA ALA A 132 10.71 6.44 7.90
C ALA A 132 11.53 5.75 9.00
N ARG A 133 11.30 4.44 9.17
CA ARG A 133 12.00 3.61 10.15
C ARG A 133 13.47 3.40 9.77
N PHE A 134 13.75 3.16 8.48
CA PHE A 134 15.09 2.94 7.96
C PHE A 134 15.50 4.06 7.02
N ARG A 135 16.38 4.92 7.50
CA ARG A 135 16.86 6.11 6.77
C ARG A 135 18.30 6.01 6.32
N LYS A 136 18.94 4.87 6.52
CA LYS A 136 20.32 4.63 6.10
C LYS A 136 20.33 3.98 4.72
N SER A 137 21.08 4.53 3.80
CA SER A 137 21.35 3.91 2.49
C SER A 137 22.03 2.57 2.66
N VAL A 138 21.82 1.68 1.71
CA VAL A 138 22.42 0.34 1.64
C VAL A 138 23.01 0.12 0.25
N THR A 139 23.95 -0.79 0.15
CA THR A 139 24.54 -1.24 -1.11
C THR A 139 23.90 -2.54 -1.59
N ALA A 140 24.02 -2.85 -2.88
CA ALA A 140 23.55 -4.14 -3.41
C ALA A 140 24.23 -5.32 -2.69
N ALA A 141 25.52 -5.20 -2.39
CA ALA A 141 26.24 -6.24 -1.64
C ALA A 141 25.68 -6.46 -0.24
N GLU A 142 25.32 -5.40 0.49
CA GLU A 142 24.66 -5.53 1.82
C GLU A 142 23.28 -6.17 1.70
N VAL A 143 22.51 -5.82 0.67
CA VAL A 143 21.18 -6.42 0.45
C VAL A 143 21.31 -7.92 0.18
N LEU A 144 22.17 -8.30 -0.76
CA LEU A 144 22.35 -9.70 -1.17
C LEU A 144 23.07 -10.55 -0.11
N ALA A 145 23.86 -9.93 0.77
CA ALA A 145 24.49 -10.62 1.91
C ALA A 145 23.55 -10.76 3.12
N SER A 146 22.40 -10.11 3.12
CA SER A 146 21.43 -10.26 4.22
C SER A 146 20.84 -11.69 4.22
N PRO A 147 20.37 -12.19 5.39
CA PRO A 147 19.86 -13.56 5.48
C PRO A 147 18.80 -13.86 4.44
N MET A 148 18.89 -15.01 3.79
CA MET A 148 17.83 -15.54 2.94
C MET A 148 16.62 -15.90 3.81
N VAL A 149 15.46 -15.36 3.51
CA VAL A 149 14.20 -15.67 4.20
C VAL A 149 13.48 -16.80 3.46
N THR A 150 13.34 -16.61 2.15
CA THR A 150 12.71 -17.59 1.24
C THR A 150 13.21 -17.29 -0.17
N ASP A 151 13.80 -18.27 -0.84
CA ASP A 151 14.40 -18.06 -2.17
C ASP A 151 13.38 -17.52 -3.18
N PRO A 152 13.67 -16.38 -3.88
CA PRO A 152 14.93 -15.65 -3.96
C PRO A 152 15.04 -14.43 -3.01
N LEU A 153 14.13 -14.28 -2.05
CA LEU A 153 14.02 -13.07 -1.23
C LEU A 153 14.91 -13.11 0.01
N HIS A 154 15.77 -12.12 0.11
CA HIS A 154 16.58 -11.83 1.30
C HIS A 154 15.85 -10.89 2.27
N LEU A 155 16.30 -10.85 3.52
CA LEU A 155 15.67 -10.11 4.62
C LEU A 155 15.46 -8.62 4.28
N LEU A 156 16.44 -7.97 3.68
CA LEU A 156 16.32 -6.54 3.31
C LEU A 156 15.40 -6.29 2.12
N GLN A 157 14.99 -7.33 1.42
CA GLN A 157 14.05 -7.25 0.29
C GLN A 157 12.59 -7.44 0.71
N ILE A 158 12.32 -7.60 2.00
CA ILE A 158 10.99 -7.80 2.57
C ILE A 158 10.71 -6.67 3.57
N CYS A 159 9.50 -6.11 3.53
CA CYS A 159 9.10 -5.05 4.43
C CYS A 159 9.17 -5.51 5.91
N PRO A 160 9.69 -4.69 6.80
CA PRO A 160 9.64 -5.00 8.23
C PRO A 160 8.26 -4.71 8.80
N VAL A 161 7.80 -5.54 9.71
CA VAL A 161 6.64 -5.26 10.55
C VAL A 161 6.95 -4.05 11.44
N SER A 162 6.03 -3.10 11.53
CA SER A 162 6.23 -1.84 12.27
C SER A 162 4.95 -1.40 12.98
N ASP A 163 5.10 -0.73 14.10
CA ASP A 163 4.03 0.09 14.65
C ASP A 163 3.95 1.39 13.84
N GLY A 164 2.75 1.93 13.67
CA GLY A 164 2.58 3.18 12.95
C GLY A 164 1.20 3.77 13.13
N ALA A 165 1.12 5.07 12.92
CA ALA A 165 -0.14 5.80 12.89
C ALA A 165 -0.07 6.98 11.93
N ALA A 166 -1.21 7.29 11.32
CA ALA A 166 -1.39 8.47 10.51
C ALA A 166 -2.82 8.99 10.65
N ALA A 167 -2.99 10.28 10.46
CA ALA A 167 -4.30 10.91 10.42
C ALA A 167 -4.33 12.00 9.36
N LEU A 168 -5.48 12.20 8.76
CA LEU A 168 -5.76 13.27 7.83
C LEU A 168 -7.20 13.76 8.00
N ILE A 169 -7.46 14.96 7.53
CA ILE A 169 -8.78 15.58 7.56
C ILE A 169 -9.29 15.73 6.12
N LEU A 170 -10.46 15.15 5.87
CA LEU A 170 -11.25 15.46 4.68
C LEU A 170 -12.30 16.50 5.06
N CYS A 171 -12.57 17.42 4.16
CA CYS A 171 -13.65 18.39 4.36
C CYS A 171 -14.31 18.76 3.02
N SER A 172 -15.51 19.36 3.14
CA SER A 172 -16.19 19.91 1.97
C SER A 172 -15.41 21.06 1.35
N ASP A 173 -15.58 21.29 0.03
CA ASP A 173 -14.95 22.43 -0.68
C ASP A 173 -15.27 23.76 -0.02
N ARG A 174 -16.49 23.90 0.49
CA ARG A 174 -16.93 25.09 1.22
C ARG A 174 -16.08 25.34 2.47
N LEU A 175 -15.77 24.30 3.23
CA LEU A 175 -14.93 24.42 4.42
C LEU A 175 -13.45 24.60 4.02
N ALA A 176 -12.97 23.85 3.04
CA ALA A 176 -11.60 23.95 2.54
C ALA A 176 -11.25 25.39 2.11
N ALA A 177 -12.12 26.04 1.37
CA ALA A 177 -11.94 27.44 0.95
C ALA A 177 -11.81 28.44 2.11
N ARG A 178 -12.32 28.10 3.30
CA ARG A 178 -12.27 28.94 4.50
C ARG A 178 -11.04 28.68 5.37
N VAL A 179 -10.55 27.45 5.40
CA VAL A 179 -9.53 27.01 6.39
C VAL A 179 -8.18 26.69 5.77
N SER A 180 -8.11 26.43 4.47
CA SER A 180 -6.87 26.04 3.81
C SER A 180 -6.53 26.98 2.65
N ARG A 181 -5.25 27.37 2.56
CA ARG A 181 -4.72 28.09 1.39
C ARG A 181 -4.24 27.15 0.29
N MET A 182 -3.99 25.90 0.63
CA MET A 182 -3.48 24.86 -0.28
C MET A 182 -4.23 23.56 0.01
N SER A 183 -5.49 23.50 -0.43
CA SER A 183 -6.28 22.28 -0.44
C SER A 183 -5.77 21.34 -1.54
N VAL A 184 -5.87 20.04 -1.27
CA VAL A 184 -5.63 18.99 -2.24
C VAL A 184 -6.98 18.33 -2.48
N GLU A 185 -7.35 18.21 -3.76
CA GLU A 185 -8.62 17.63 -4.17
C GLU A 185 -8.56 16.11 -4.12
N VAL A 186 -9.61 15.50 -3.60
CA VAL A 186 -9.86 14.07 -3.74
C VAL A 186 -10.53 13.83 -5.09
N ALA A 187 -9.74 13.60 -6.13
CA ALA A 187 -10.23 13.49 -7.50
C ALA A 187 -10.85 12.11 -7.79
N GLY A 188 -10.34 11.06 -7.18
CA GLY A 188 -10.85 9.71 -7.41
C GLY A 188 -10.55 8.75 -6.28
N ILE A 189 -11.47 7.80 -6.08
CA ILE A 189 -11.31 6.70 -5.12
C ILE A 189 -11.83 5.42 -5.76
N GLY A 190 -11.09 4.35 -5.59
CA GLY A 190 -11.51 3.02 -5.99
C GLY A 190 -11.27 2.00 -4.89
N ILE A 191 -12.31 1.25 -4.57
CA ILE A 191 -12.23 0.05 -3.74
C ILE A 191 -12.74 -1.12 -4.57
N ALA A 192 -12.07 -2.25 -4.48
CA ALA A 192 -12.47 -3.47 -5.15
C ALA A 192 -12.17 -4.69 -4.28
N SER A 193 -12.93 -5.73 -4.47
CA SER A 193 -12.65 -7.07 -3.96
C SER A 193 -12.18 -7.98 -5.09
N GLY A 194 -11.53 -9.09 -4.73
CA GLY A 194 -11.09 -10.09 -5.69
C GLY A 194 -12.26 -10.85 -6.33
N THR A 195 -11.94 -11.66 -7.32
CA THR A 195 -12.90 -12.51 -8.01
C THR A 195 -13.19 -13.77 -7.17
N TYR A 196 -14.45 -14.15 -7.04
CA TYR A 196 -14.83 -15.37 -6.34
C TYR A 196 -14.13 -16.61 -6.94
N GLY A 197 -13.63 -17.48 -6.07
CA GLY A 197 -12.89 -18.69 -6.46
C GLY A 197 -11.42 -18.45 -6.80
N ASP A 198 -10.96 -17.19 -6.77
CA ASP A 198 -9.56 -16.86 -6.92
C ASP A 198 -8.91 -16.87 -5.52
N PRO A 199 -7.88 -17.68 -5.25
CA PRO A 199 -7.21 -17.65 -3.95
C PRO A 199 -6.67 -16.24 -3.70
N ALA A 200 -6.77 -15.77 -2.46
CA ALA A 200 -6.35 -14.42 -2.03
C ALA A 200 -4.90 -14.07 -2.46
N HIS A 201 -4.14 -15.07 -2.81
CA HIS A 201 -2.77 -14.99 -3.26
C HIS A 201 -2.56 -15.85 -4.51
N ARG A 202 -3.30 -15.63 -5.52
CA ARG A 202 -3.21 -16.22 -6.87
C ARG A 202 -1.97 -17.06 -7.11
N ILE A 203 -2.05 -18.34 -6.74
CA ILE A 203 -1.11 -19.34 -7.19
C ILE A 203 -1.81 -20.10 -8.31
N PRO A 204 -1.72 -19.67 -9.58
CA PRO A 204 -2.52 -20.21 -10.68
C PRO A 204 -2.30 -21.70 -10.89
N THR A 205 -1.15 -22.23 -10.43
CA THR A 205 -0.71 -23.59 -10.66
C THR A 205 -0.98 -24.52 -9.48
N VAL A 206 -1.34 -23.99 -8.33
CA VAL A 206 -1.56 -24.79 -7.12
C VAL A 206 -3.03 -24.80 -6.77
N GLY A 207 -3.72 -25.82 -7.21
CA GLY A 207 -5.08 -26.12 -6.76
C GLY A 207 -6.19 -26.10 -7.80
N GLY A 208 -5.90 -26.01 -9.07
CA GLY A 208 -6.84 -26.34 -10.16
C GLY A 208 -8.12 -25.52 -10.24
N SER A 209 -8.20 -24.38 -9.58
CA SER A 209 -9.31 -23.45 -9.75
C SER A 209 -9.02 -22.41 -10.83
N VAL A 210 -8.33 -22.81 -11.87
CA VAL A 210 -8.21 -21.97 -13.03
C VAL A 210 -9.56 -22.05 -13.74
N HIS A 211 -10.41 -21.10 -13.47
CA HIS A 211 -11.50 -20.77 -14.36
C HIS A 211 -10.83 -20.20 -15.61
N GLY A 212 -10.58 -21.03 -16.62
CA GLY A 212 -9.90 -20.65 -17.85
C GLY A 212 -10.38 -19.30 -18.36
N ASP A 213 -9.78 -18.60 -19.22
CA ASP A 213 -10.19 -17.41 -19.99
C ASP A 213 -10.81 -16.20 -19.24
N ILE A 214 -10.97 -16.21 -17.90
CA ILE A 214 -11.36 -15.01 -17.18
C ILE A 214 -10.13 -14.13 -17.07
N PRO A 215 -10.14 -12.90 -17.63
CA PRO A 215 -9.04 -11.96 -17.48
C PRO A 215 -8.75 -11.74 -15.99
N HIS A 216 -7.55 -12.06 -15.54
CA HIS A 216 -7.14 -11.82 -14.16
C HIS A 216 -6.96 -10.31 -13.93
N THR A 217 -8.02 -9.64 -13.50
CA THR A 217 -7.91 -8.27 -12.99
C THR A 217 -7.78 -8.37 -11.48
N SER A 218 -6.61 -8.00 -10.94
CA SER A 218 -6.44 -8.01 -9.49
C SER A 218 -7.35 -6.94 -8.86
N GLU A 219 -7.71 -7.15 -7.60
CA GLU A 219 -8.46 -6.18 -6.81
C GLU A 219 -7.77 -4.82 -6.77
N VAL A 220 -6.43 -4.78 -6.75
CA VAL A 220 -5.64 -3.54 -6.80
C VAL A 220 -5.77 -2.87 -8.16
N MET A 221 -5.66 -3.63 -9.26
CA MET A 221 -5.87 -3.09 -10.62
C MET A 221 -7.28 -2.54 -10.78
N SER A 222 -8.29 -3.28 -10.33
CA SER A 222 -9.68 -2.85 -10.37
C SER A 222 -9.93 -1.59 -9.55
N ALA A 223 -9.32 -1.49 -8.37
CA ALA A 223 -9.40 -0.29 -7.53
C ALA A 223 -8.71 0.90 -8.19
N ALA A 224 -7.53 0.69 -8.77
CA ALA A 224 -6.77 1.70 -9.49
C ALA A 224 -7.54 2.25 -10.69
N GLN A 225 -8.09 1.37 -11.53
CA GLN A 225 -8.90 1.75 -12.69
C GLN A 225 -10.13 2.58 -12.30
N LYS A 226 -10.84 2.18 -11.22
CA LYS A 226 -11.98 2.93 -10.69
C LYS A 226 -11.56 4.34 -10.24
N ALA A 227 -10.45 4.45 -9.48
CA ALA A 227 -9.96 5.71 -8.98
C ALA A 227 -9.53 6.64 -10.13
N MET A 228 -8.79 6.15 -11.11
CA MET A 228 -8.37 6.91 -12.28
C MET A 228 -9.57 7.32 -13.15
N SER A 229 -10.51 6.42 -13.40
CA SER A 229 -11.74 6.73 -14.15
C SER A 229 -12.57 7.81 -13.46
N MET A 230 -12.76 7.74 -12.14
CA MET A 230 -13.46 8.78 -11.38
C MET A 230 -12.72 10.12 -11.44
N ALA A 231 -11.39 10.10 -11.38
CA ALA A 231 -10.55 11.29 -11.45
C ALA A 231 -10.45 11.88 -12.88
N GLY A 232 -10.84 11.13 -13.91
CA GLY A 232 -10.66 11.54 -15.32
C GLY A 232 -9.19 11.71 -15.67
N VAL A 233 -8.33 10.77 -15.27
CA VAL A 233 -6.88 10.79 -15.56
C VAL A 233 -6.43 9.50 -16.23
N GLU A 234 -5.39 9.62 -17.03
CA GLU A 234 -4.65 8.52 -17.63
C GLU A 234 -3.34 8.27 -16.88
N HIS A 235 -2.67 7.15 -17.17
CA HIS A 235 -1.41 6.78 -16.52
C HIS A 235 -0.33 7.86 -16.63
N GLY A 236 -0.25 8.53 -17.79
CA GLY A 236 0.73 9.59 -18.05
C GLY A 236 0.49 10.89 -17.29
N ASP A 237 -0.67 11.05 -16.64
CA ASP A 237 -0.98 12.21 -15.81
C ASP A 237 -0.50 12.05 -14.36
N ILE A 238 -0.14 10.83 -13.95
CA ILE A 238 0.28 10.52 -12.58
C ILE A 238 1.76 10.86 -12.38
N ASP A 239 2.04 11.87 -11.57
CA ASP A 239 3.42 12.29 -11.23
C ASP A 239 4.03 11.46 -10.10
N VAL A 240 3.21 11.02 -9.15
CA VAL A 240 3.62 10.32 -7.92
C VAL A 240 2.77 9.09 -7.70
N LEU A 241 3.41 7.94 -7.56
CA LEU A 241 2.77 6.68 -7.18
C LEU A 241 3.28 6.19 -5.82
N GLU A 242 2.42 6.21 -4.80
CA GLU A 242 2.64 5.56 -3.51
C GLU A 242 1.91 4.22 -3.49
N MET A 243 2.64 3.13 -3.62
CA MET A 243 2.06 1.79 -3.66
C MET A 243 2.62 0.89 -2.55
N ALA A 244 1.89 -0.15 -2.21
CA ALA A 244 2.36 -1.15 -1.26
C ALA A 244 3.52 -1.96 -1.86
N ASP A 245 4.70 -1.82 -1.28
CA ASP A 245 5.92 -2.53 -1.65
C ASP A 245 6.34 -3.48 -0.52
N ASN A 246 5.53 -4.50 -0.29
CA ASN A 246 5.81 -5.50 0.74
C ASN A 246 7.11 -6.27 0.48
N THR A 247 7.55 -6.34 -0.78
CA THR A 247 8.87 -6.85 -1.17
C THR A 247 9.43 -6.09 -2.36
N ALA A 248 10.71 -6.28 -2.65
CA ALA A 248 11.38 -5.76 -3.84
C ALA A 248 10.68 -6.20 -5.15
N TRP A 249 10.03 -7.36 -5.18
CA TRP A 249 9.24 -7.82 -6.32
C TRP A 249 8.11 -6.85 -6.68
N HIS A 250 7.40 -6.32 -5.67
CA HIS A 250 6.29 -5.39 -5.88
C HIS A 250 6.74 -4.13 -6.63
N LEU A 251 7.94 -3.62 -6.34
CA LEU A 251 8.48 -2.41 -7.00
C LEU A 251 8.75 -2.59 -8.49
N LEU A 252 8.95 -3.83 -8.93
CA LEU A 252 9.12 -4.16 -10.34
C LEU A 252 7.79 -4.54 -11.01
N ALA A 253 6.99 -5.36 -10.33
CA ALA A 253 5.81 -5.97 -10.91
C ALA A 253 4.55 -5.07 -10.84
N TRP A 254 4.35 -4.33 -9.76
CA TRP A 254 3.11 -3.56 -9.60
C TRP A 254 2.97 -2.38 -10.56
N PRO A 255 4.00 -1.59 -10.89
CA PRO A 255 3.86 -0.59 -11.94
C PRO A 255 3.45 -1.16 -13.30
N GLU A 256 3.91 -2.40 -13.61
CA GLU A 256 3.49 -3.14 -14.80
C GLU A 256 2.03 -3.61 -14.70
N MET A 257 1.68 -4.24 -13.58
CA MET A 257 0.31 -4.72 -13.32
C MET A 257 -0.71 -3.58 -13.30
N LEU A 258 -0.33 -2.42 -12.80
CA LEU A 258 -1.17 -1.22 -12.77
C LEU A 258 -1.24 -0.49 -14.12
N GLY A 259 -0.46 -0.91 -15.12
CA GLY A 259 -0.49 -0.36 -16.48
C GLY A 259 0.39 0.87 -16.70
N PHE A 260 1.23 1.26 -15.74
CA PHE A 260 2.18 2.37 -15.93
C PHE A 260 3.34 2.00 -16.83
N VAL A 261 3.67 0.73 -16.90
CA VAL A 261 4.83 0.20 -17.62
C VAL A 261 4.43 -1.12 -18.28
N GLU A 262 4.98 -1.41 -19.44
CA GLU A 262 4.76 -2.68 -20.12
C GLU A 262 5.31 -3.86 -19.30
N PRO A 263 4.69 -5.04 -19.37
CA PRO A 263 5.15 -6.23 -18.68
C PRO A 263 6.63 -6.54 -18.96
N GLY A 264 7.41 -6.80 -17.91
CA GLY A 264 8.84 -7.08 -17.98
C GLY A 264 9.74 -5.84 -18.07
N GLN A 265 9.20 -4.62 -18.11
CA GLN A 265 9.99 -3.40 -18.22
C GLN A 265 10.36 -2.76 -16.88
N GLY A 266 9.83 -3.24 -15.75
CA GLY A 266 10.12 -2.69 -14.43
C GLY A 266 11.61 -2.68 -14.10
N ASP A 267 12.35 -3.72 -14.47
CA ASP A 267 13.83 -3.79 -14.32
C ASP A 267 14.54 -2.69 -15.11
N TRP A 268 14.10 -2.46 -16.35
CA TRP A 268 14.65 -1.40 -17.19
C TRP A 268 14.38 -0.01 -16.62
N MET A 269 13.15 0.24 -16.17
CA MET A 269 12.74 1.50 -15.55
C MET A 269 13.58 1.81 -14.31
N LEU A 270 13.78 0.82 -13.46
CA LEU A 270 14.60 0.95 -12.25
C LEU A 270 16.06 1.24 -12.60
N LYS A 271 16.68 0.43 -13.46
CA LYS A 271 18.09 0.56 -13.89
C LYS A 271 18.35 1.91 -14.55
N ASN A 272 17.38 2.45 -15.29
CA ASN A 272 17.49 3.75 -15.96
C ASN A 272 16.98 4.91 -15.10
N LYS A 273 16.75 4.69 -13.79
CA LYS A 273 16.36 5.70 -12.81
C LYS A 273 15.04 6.41 -13.14
N ARG A 274 14.16 5.75 -13.91
CA ARG A 274 12.87 6.31 -14.33
C ARG A 274 11.85 6.36 -13.19
N TYR A 275 12.10 5.59 -12.11
CA TYR A 275 11.32 5.60 -10.87
C TYR A 275 11.84 6.57 -9.80
N ASN A 276 12.92 7.28 -10.06
CA ASN A 276 13.47 8.26 -9.12
C ASN A 276 12.54 9.48 -9.00
N LEU A 277 12.77 10.31 -7.98
CA LEU A 277 11.98 11.53 -7.73
C LEU A 277 11.92 12.50 -8.93
N ASN A 278 12.92 12.49 -9.79
CA ASN A 278 13.01 13.28 -11.03
C ASN A 278 12.82 12.41 -12.28
N GLY A 279 12.31 11.19 -12.13
CA GLY A 279 12.08 10.26 -13.23
C GLY A 279 10.74 10.47 -13.91
N ASP A 280 10.33 9.50 -14.72
CA ASP A 280 9.04 9.55 -15.44
C ASP A 280 7.85 9.31 -14.51
N LEU A 281 8.05 8.46 -13.49
CA LEU A 281 7.08 8.12 -12.46
C LEU A 281 7.79 8.06 -11.12
N ALA A 282 7.59 9.05 -10.27
CA ALA A 282 8.18 9.01 -8.92
C ALA A 282 7.52 7.92 -8.08
N LEU A 283 8.27 6.85 -7.81
CA LEU A 283 7.77 5.68 -7.11
C LEU A 283 8.13 5.72 -5.63
N ASN A 284 7.12 5.67 -4.76
CA ASN A 284 7.25 5.66 -3.30
C ASN A 284 8.27 6.70 -2.78
N PRO A 285 8.05 8.02 -2.97
CA PRO A 285 8.91 9.05 -2.41
C PRO A 285 9.06 8.95 -0.89
N SER A 286 8.08 8.38 -0.20
CA SER A 286 8.12 8.09 1.24
C SER A 286 9.26 7.15 1.64
N GLY A 287 9.75 6.32 0.71
CA GLY A 287 10.63 5.21 0.92
C GLY A 287 9.91 3.86 0.99
N GLY A 288 8.59 3.86 0.80
CA GLY A 288 7.76 2.66 0.77
C GLY A 288 7.79 1.84 2.05
N PHE A 289 7.08 0.72 2.08
CA PHE A 289 7.04 -0.17 3.25
C PHE A 289 8.39 -0.83 3.51
N LEU A 290 9.21 -1.02 2.48
CA LEU A 290 10.58 -1.53 2.62
C LEU A 290 11.45 -0.65 3.53
N SER A 291 11.17 0.64 3.62
CA SER A 291 11.94 1.56 4.46
C SER A 291 11.10 2.21 5.56
N PHE A 292 9.84 2.48 5.31
CA PHE A 292 8.93 3.02 6.30
C PHE A 292 8.55 1.97 7.35
N GLY A 293 8.32 0.73 6.91
CA GLY A 293 7.78 -0.38 7.69
C GLY A 293 6.28 -0.57 7.45
N GLU A 294 5.82 -1.80 7.62
CA GLU A 294 4.43 -2.17 7.44
C GLU A 294 3.65 -2.06 8.76
N ALA A 295 2.77 -1.06 8.84
CA ALA A 295 1.77 -0.89 9.89
C ALA A 295 0.38 -1.08 9.27
N THR A 296 -0.08 -2.30 9.16
CA THR A 296 -1.14 -2.78 8.25
C THR A 296 -2.34 -1.84 8.08
N THR A 297 -3.03 -1.47 9.15
CA THR A 297 -4.23 -0.63 9.04
C THR A 297 -3.91 0.86 8.84
N ALA A 298 -2.71 1.30 9.19
CA ALA A 298 -2.26 2.68 9.04
C ALA A 298 -1.69 2.99 7.65
N GLN A 299 -1.17 1.99 6.95
CA GLN A 299 -0.32 2.20 5.77
C GLN A 299 -1.00 2.92 4.62
N ALA A 300 -2.26 2.65 4.31
CA ALA A 300 -2.97 3.37 3.25
C ALA A 300 -3.16 4.86 3.61
N VAL A 301 -3.39 5.18 4.89
CA VAL A 301 -3.46 6.57 5.35
C VAL A 301 -2.09 7.24 5.26
N LEU A 302 -1.01 6.52 5.60
CA LEU A 302 0.38 7.01 5.46
C LEU A 302 0.71 7.36 4.00
N GLN A 303 0.33 6.50 3.04
CA GLN A 303 0.51 6.76 1.61
C GLN A 303 -0.23 8.03 1.18
N ILE A 304 -1.47 8.20 1.59
CA ILE A 304 -2.26 9.40 1.26
C ILE A 304 -1.65 10.66 1.90
N CYS A 305 -1.15 10.58 3.14
CA CYS A 305 -0.43 11.69 3.78
C CYS A 305 0.81 12.11 2.96
N GLU A 306 1.59 11.13 2.47
CA GLU A 306 2.74 11.44 1.61
C GLU A 306 2.31 12.16 0.33
N LEU A 307 1.27 11.67 -0.35
CA LEU A 307 0.74 12.34 -1.54
C LEU A 307 0.32 13.78 -1.26
N VAL A 308 -0.35 14.03 -0.12
CA VAL A 308 -0.74 15.38 0.27
C VAL A 308 0.49 16.28 0.46
N TRP A 309 1.55 15.81 1.13
CA TRP A 309 2.79 16.57 1.29
C TRP A 309 3.47 16.84 -0.04
N GLN A 310 3.50 15.86 -0.94
CA GLN A 310 4.06 16.01 -2.28
C GLN A 310 3.31 17.08 -3.07
N LEU A 311 1.98 17.01 -3.12
CA LEU A 311 1.14 17.93 -3.87
C LEU A 311 1.13 19.35 -3.27
N ARG A 312 1.36 19.50 -1.95
CA ARG A 312 1.52 20.79 -1.29
C ARG A 312 2.92 21.36 -1.37
N SER A 313 3.88 20.63 -1.93
CA SER A 313 5.30 20.97 -1.91
C SER A 313 5.88 21.06 -0.49
N GLU A 314 5.37 20.22 0.41
CA GLU A 314 5.76 20.13 1.83
C GLU A 314 6.64 18.91 2.13
N ALA A 315 6.96 18.08 1.14
CA ALA A 315 7.76 16.86 1.29
C ALA A 315 9.28 17.15 1.27
N SER A 316 9.75 17.99 2.18
CA SER A 316 11.13 18.46 2.23
C SER A 316 12.17 17.31 2.14
N GLY A 317 13.16 17.48 1.28
CA GLY A 317 14.26 16.54 1.06
C GLY A 317 13.92 15.33 0.16
N ARG A 318 12.61 15.11 -0.13
CA ARG A 318 12.12 14.06 -1.03
C ARG A 318 11.04 14.55 -1.98
N GLN A 319 10.98 15.85 -2.20
CA GLN A 319 9.97 16.50 -3.03
C GLN A 319 10.10 16.08 -4.49
N VAL A 320 9.01 15.60 -5.08
CA VAL A 320 8.87 15.39 -6.52
C VAL A 320 8.62 16.74 -7.18
N PRO A 321 9.45 17.16 -8.14
CA PRO A 321 9.29 18.45 -8.79
C PRO A 321 7.95 18.58 -9.54
N ASN A 322 7.26 19.68 -9.31
CA ASN A 322 6.01 20.04 -10.01
C ASN A 322 4.88 19.01 -9.94
N ALA A 323 4.87 18.13 -8.95
CA ALA A 323 3.82 17.13 -8.76
C ALA A 323 2.44 17.80 -8.67
N ARG A 324 1.50 17.35 -9.49
CA ARG A 324 0.11 17.82 -9.56
C ARG A 324 -0.91 16.71 -9.34
N VAL A 325 -0.55 15.49 -9.72
CA VAL A 325 -1.43 14.32 -9.58
C VAL A 325 -0.67 13.21 -8.86
N GLY A 326 -1.22 12.74 -7.77
CA GLY A 326 -0.68 11.63 -7.01
C GLY A 326 -1.68 10.51 -6.86
N MET A 327 -1.20 9.28 -6.90
CA MET A 327 -2.02 8.09 -6.76
C MET A 327 -1.46 7.17 -5.69
N SER A 328 -2.33 6.58 -4.87
CA SER A 328 -1.98 5.48 -3.97
C SER A 328 -2.58 4.16 -4.45
N ALA A 329 -1.89 3.05 -4.16
CA ALA A 329 -2.38 1.71 -4.42
C ALA A 329 -2.01 0.76 -3.28
N VAL A 330 -2.99 0.04 -2.74
CA VAL A 330 -2.79 -0.87 -1.61
C VAL A 330 -3.62 -2.13 -1.77
N LEU A 331 -3.05 -3.25 -1.31
CA LEU A 331 -3.72 -4.55 -1.19
C LEU A 331 -3.94 -4.86 0.28
N GLY A 332 -5.15 -5.27 0.63
CA GLY A 332 -5.48 -5.86 1.93
C GLY A 332 -5.67 -7.36 1.83
N LEU A 333 -5.12 -8.12 2.76
CA LEU A 333 -5.35 -9.55 2.88
C LEU A 333 -6.87 -9.84 2.93
N GLY A 334 -7.30 -10.91 2.27
CA GLY A 334 -8.71 -11.19 2.06
C GLY A 334 -9.28 -10.53 0.80
N ALA A 335 -8.41 -10.23 -0.17
CA ALA A 335 -8.75 -9.74 -1.51
C ALA A 335 -9.48 -8.38 -1.49
N ASN A 336 -8.90 -7.39 -0.81
CA ASN A 336 -9.37 -6.00 -0.85
C ASN A 336 -8.32 -5.11 -1.50
N GLY A 337 -8.67 -4.44 -2.57
CA GLY A 337 -7.83 -3.40 -3.21
C GLY A 337 -8.34 -2.01 -2.89
N GLY A 338 -7.42 -1.07 -2.68
CA GLY A 338 -7.75 0.34 -2.47
C GLY A 338 -6.81 1.25 -3.26
N SER A 339 -7.37 2.31 -3.83
CA SER A 339 -6.62 3.33 -4.56
C SER A 339 -7.28 4.70 -4.41
N VAL A 340 -6.46 5.73 -4.29
CA VAL A 340 -6.90 7.12 -4.18
C VAL A 340 -6.09 7.96 -5.16
N VAL A 341 -6.77 8.81 -5.92
CA VAL A 341 -6.15 9.83 -6.79
C VAL A 341 -6.42 11.20 -6.21
N LEU A 342 -5.35 11.94 -5.98
CA LEU A 342 -5.37 13.32 -5.48
C LEU A 342 -4.85 14.27 -6.55
N LYS A 343 -5.41 15.47 -6.60
CA LYS A 343 -4.99 16.57 -7.51
C LYS A 343 -4.74 17.86 -6.74
N ARG A 344 -3.84 18.68 -7.32
CA ARG A 344 -3.58 20.06 -6.88
C ARG A 344 -4.02 21.04 -7.96
#